data_01c3595bd7477280e5769c34291a0fb9
#
_entry.id   01c3595bd7477280e5769c34291a0fb9
#
_cell.length_a   1.000
_cell.length_b   1.000
_cell.length_c   1.000
_cell.angle_alpha   90.00
_cell.angle_beta   90.00
_cell.angle_gamma   90.00
#
_symmetry.space_group_name_H-M   'P 1'
#
loop_
_entity.id
_entity.type
_entity.pdbx_description
1 polymer ?
#
loop_
_entity_poly.entity_id
_entity_poly.type
_entity_poly.pdbx_seq_one_letter_code
_entity_poly.pdbx_strand_id
1 'polypeptide(L)'
;MKKISFQKIFCFISFLFILSCCIFYGTRFIKLYLENRKEEIIEKNSLAKVLKENNDNNENFKSVNGQNYFTGKEENNYLMYSNILWRIIKLNDDNSITAISNNALTFLAYGKVESYNSSKIASWLNKTDNDYSGILEKNLNNEYLQKTITCTDKIDELSNNPCKENNTDNYFTLLSVVDYLNIGSKDSYLPNDEYFYLSNMTNDNKVWYIDEEGNGKISTGNDILGIRPVITIKANIDYIDGDGSKNNPYIIEKDNSLFGSYVKLDNDIWRVYDIEDNTIRLMLNDYLKVNDNNLTYRYSNNSSYHNDTANGSIAYYLNNTYLNSLSYKDKIKETKWSNGYYNNNTNYDYTNALKDKVDTKVALMSIGNIFLNPSLHNYFTMTGQVSKGTMVYVINEDKKIYPKQIGSSTNVVPTISLDKNILTKGNGTINSPFEME
;
A
#
# COMPACT_ATOMS: atom_id res chain seq x y z
N MET A 1 6.92 -66.82 48.04
CA MET A 1 7.11 -65.85 46.93
C MET A 1 7.55 -66.59 45.70
N LYS A 2 6.75 -66.64 44.59
CA LYS A 2 7.14 -67.24 43.32
C LYS A 2 8.21 -66.38 42.67
N LYS A 3 9.42 -66.92 42.45
CA LYS A 3 10.49 -66.25 41.66
C LYS A 3 10.00 -66.08 40.22
N ILE A 4 9.81 -64.83 39.79
CA ILE A 4 9.52 -64.51 38.38
C ILE A 4 10.77 -64.82 37.62
N SER A 5 10.66 -65.67 36.57
CA SER A 5 11.81 -66.05 35.73
C SER A 5 12.34 -64.85 34.96
N PHE A 6 13.67 -64.73 34.89
CA PHE A 6 14.37 -63.67 34.15
C PHE A 6 13.88 -63.56 32.69
N GLN A 7 13.53 -64.67 32.09
CA GLN A 7 12.93 -64.67 30.73
C GLN A 7 11.61 -63.92 30.63
N LYS A 8 10.73 -64.02 31.68
CA LYS A 8 9.45 -63.33 31.66
C LYS A 8 9.63 -61.80 31.80
N ILE A 9 10.62 -61.40 32.61
CA ILE A 9 10.95 -59.97 32.76
C ILE A 9 11.51 -59.43 31.45
N PHE A 10 12.44 -60.15 30.79
CA PHE A 10 13.03 -59.77 29.50
C PHE A 10 11.97 -59.66 28.41
N CYS A 11 11.08 -60.65 28.27
CA CYS A 11 9.96 -60.59 27.30
C CYS A 11 9.04 -59.40 27.54
N PHE A 12 8.75 -59.05 28.84
CA PHE A 12 7.89 -57.91 29.15
C PHE A 12 8.57 -56.58 28.81
N ILE A 13 9.86 -56.43 29.10
CA ILE A 13 10.64 -55.20 28.73
C ILE A 13 10.72 -55.07 27.20
N SER A 14 10.99 -56.17 26.48
CA SER A 14 11.00 -56.17 24.98
C SER A 14 9.65 -55.80 24.40
N PHE A 15 8.55 -56.27 24.98
CA PHE A 15 7.20 -55.93 24.54
C PHE A 15 6.91 -54.43 24.75
N LEU A 16 7.28 -53.86 25.92
CA LEU A 16 7.12 -52.44 26.20
C LEU A 16 7.94 -51.57 25.26
N PHE A 17 9.17 -52.00 24.95
CA PHE A 17 10.03 -51.31 23.98
C PHE A 17 9.42 -51.30 22.57
N ILE A 18 8.94 -52.43 22.10
CA ILE A 18 8.26 -52.57 20.78
C ILE A 18 7.00 -51.69 20.76
N LEU A 19 6.19 -51.72 21.82
CA LEU A 19 4.98 -50.90 21.93
C LEU A 19 5.30 -49.40 21.88
N SER A 20 6.36 -48.99 22.60
CA SER A 20 6.84 -47.59 22.58
C SER A 20 7.29 -47.19 21.19
N CYS A 21 8.04 -48.02 20.49
CA CYS A 21 8.44 -47.77 19.11
C CYS A 21 7.23 -47.68 18.16
N CYS A 22 6.25 -48.57 18.28
CA CYS A 22 5.04 -48.50 17.47
C CYS A 22 4.24 -47.21 17.70
N ILE A 23 4.12 -46.77 18.95
CA ILE A 23 3.45 -45.51 19.27
C ILE A 23 4.24 -44.32 18.67
N PHE A 24 5.54 -44.28 18.85
CA PHE A 24 6.40 -43.21 18.33
C PHE A 24 6.35 -43.10 16.80
N TYR A 25 6.52 -44.20 16.10
CA TYR A 25 6.46 -44.21 14.63
C TYR A 25 5.03 -43.98 14.12
N GLY A 26 4.02 -44.54 14.79
CA GLY A 26 2.61 -44.32 14.45
C GLY A 26 2.22 -42.82 14.58
N THR A 27 2.60 -42.14 15.68
CA THR A 27 2.30 -40.74 15.86
C THR A 27 3.05 -39.87 14.82
N ARG A 28 4.30 -40.20 14.51
CA ARG A 28 5.07 -39.49 13.48
C ARG A 28 4.47 -39.68 12.08
N PHE A 29 4.02 -40.87 11.76
CA PHE A 29 3.36 -41.19 10.48
C PHE A 29 2.01 -40.44 10.36
N ILE A 30 1.20 -40.41 11.42
CA ILE A 30 -0.07 -39.66 11.45
C ILE A 30 0.19 -38.17 11.28
N LYS A 31 1.20 -37.65 11.96
CA LYS A 31 1.56 -36.22 11.84
C LYS A 31 1.97 -35.87 10.38
N LEU A 32 2.85 -36.67 9.78
CA LEU A 32 3.28 -36.48 8.39
C LEU A 32 2.10 -36.60 7.39
N TYR A 33 1.22 -37.57 7.61
CA TYR A 33 0.02 -37.74 6.78
C TYR A 33 -0.93 -36.54 6.90
N LEU A 34 -1.13 -35.99 8.10
CA LEU A 34 -1.97 -34.82 8.32
C LEU A 34 -1.34 -33.56 7.74
N GLU A 35 0.00 -33.40 7.83
CA GLU A 35 0.72 -32.32 7.21
C GLU A 35 0.60 -32.39 5.67
N ASN A 36 0.85 -33.53 5.06
CA ASN A 36 0.69 -33.73 3.61
C ASN A 36 -0.75 -33.47 3.14
N ARG A 37 -1.74 -33.93 3.91
CA ARG A 37 -3.15 -33.65 3.60
C ARG A 37 -3.49 -32.18 3.70
N LYS A 38 -2.91 -31.49 4.68
CA LYS A 38 -3.10 -30.04 4.85
C LYS A 38 -2.46 -29.28 3.68
N GLU A 39 -1.26 -29.66 3.26
CA GLU A 39 -0.60 -29.09 2.08
C GLU A 39 -1.42 -29.35 0.79
N GLU A 40 -1.92 -30.56 0.57
CA GLU A 40 -2.76 -30.89 -0.58
C GLU A 40 -4.08 -30.09 -0.60
N ILE A 41 -4.70 -29.84 0.56
CA ILE A 41 -5.92 -29.04 0.66
C ILE A 41 -5.61 -27.55 0.38
N ILE A 42 -4.51 -27.04 0.94
CA ILE A 42 -4.07 -25.65 0.71
C ILE A 42 -3.76 -25.43 -0.78
N GLU A 43 -3.02 -26.35 -1.40
CA GLU A 43 -2.71 -26.28 -2.82
C GLU A 43 -3.99 -26.32 -3.68
N LYS A 44 -5.01 -27.06 -3.26
CA LYS A 44 -6.27 -27.19 -3.97
C LYS A 44 -7.08 -25.90 -4.06
N ASN A 45 -6.96 -25.01 -3.08
CA ASN A 45 -7.73 -23.76 -2.98
C ASN A 45 -6.86 -22.51 -3.07
N SER A 46 -5.58 -22.63 -3.45
CA SER A 46 -4.70 -21.48 -3.53
C SER A 46 -5.07 -20.54 -4.69
N LEU A 47 -4.87 -19.24 -4.50
CA LEU A 47 -5.06 -18.24 -5.57
C LEU A 47 -4.20 -18.59 -6.80
N ALA A 48 -2.97 -19.08 -6.60
CA ALA A 48 -2.09 -19.49 -7.69
C ALA A 48 -2.73 -20.56 -8.60
N LYS A 49 -3.42 -21.53 -8.00
CA LYS A 49 -4.14 -22.56 -8.74
C LYS A 49 -5.35 -22.00 -9.49
N VAL A 50 -6.15 -21.17 -8.83
CA VAL A 50 -7.30 -20.48 -9.44
C VAL A 50 -6.85 -19.65 -10.64
N LEU A 51 -5.73 -18.91 -10.53
CA LEU A 51 -5.16 -18.14 -11.64
C LEU A 51 -4.77 -19.03 -12.83
N LYS A 52 -4.14 -20.18 -12.59
CA LYS A 52 -3.79 -21.13 -13.65
C LYS A 52 -5.03 -21.67 -14.36
N GLU A 53 -6.01 -22.17 -13.59
CA GLU A 53 -7.24 -22.75 -14.12
C GLU A 53 -8.08 -21.72 -14.91
N ASN A 54 -8.22 -20.50 -14.38
CA ASN A 54 -9.01 -19.45 -15.05
C ASN A 54 -8.33 -18.90 -16.32
N ASN A 55 -7.01 -19.07 -16.44
CA ASN A 55 -6.24 -18.50 -17.55
C ASN A 55 -5.56 -19.56 -18.44
N ASP A 56 -5.95 -20.84 -18.36
CA ASP A 56 -5.38 -21.94 -19.15
C ASP A 56 -5.51 -21.69 -20.67
N ASN A 57 -6.57 -21.02 -21.10
CA ASN A 57 -6.82 -20.67 -22.51
C ASN A 57 -6.71 -19.15 -22.79
N ASN A 58 -6.16 -18.37 -21.86
CA ASN A 58 -5.99 -16.94 -22.05
C ASN A 58 -4.71 -16.63 -22.82
N GLU A 59 -4.84 -16.17 -24.08
CA GLU A 59 -3.71 -15.79 -24.92
C GLU A 59 -2.87 -14.64 -24.33
N ASN A 60 -3.43 -13.89 -23.40
CA ASN A 60 -2.78 -12.80 -22.69
C ASN A 60 -2.09 -13.25 -21.40
N PHE A 61 -2.16 -14.52 -21.01
CA PHE A 61 -1.43 -15.10 -19.90
C PHE A 61 -0.20 -15.86 -20.41
N LYS A 62 0.90 -15.12 -20.63
CA LYS A 62 2.07 -15.57 -21.38
C LYS A 62 3.22 -16.00 -20.50
N SER A 63 3.82 -17.15 -20.84
CA SER A 63 5.03 -17.62 -20.17
C SER A 63 6.28 -16.95 -20.71
N VAL A 64 7.06 -16.34 -19.81
CA VAL A 64 8.36 -15.72 -20.07
C VAL A 64 9.35 -16.20 -19.01
N ASN A 65 10.37 -16.94 -19.38
CA ASN A 65 11.39 -17.48 -18.47
C ASN A 65 10.82 -18.24 -17.24
N GLY A 66 9.78 -19.05 -17.44
CA GLY A 66 9.13 -19.84 -16.38
C GLY A 66 8.09 -19.08 -15.55
N GLN A 67 7.93 -17.78 -15.73
CA GLN A 67 6.93 -16.95 -15.07
C GLN A 67 5.79 -16.66 -16.04
N ASN A 68 4.54 -16.66 -15.55
CA ASN A 68 3.38 -16.38 -16.38
C ASN A 68 2.89 -14.94 -16.13
N TYR A 69 3.02 -14.08 -17.13
CA TYR A 69 2.64 -12.68 -17.09
C TYR A 69 1.25 -12.44 -17.67
N PHE A 70 0.45 -11.61 -16.99
CA PHE A 70 -0.72 -11.01 -17.58
C PHE A 70 -0.29 -9.92 -18.56
N THR A 71 -0.77 -9.99 -19.80
CA THR A 71 -0.51 -9.01 -20.86
C THR A 71 -1.84 -8.52 -21.43
N GLY A 72 -1.82 -7.41 -22.21
CA GLY A 72 -3.06 -6.89 -22.81
C GLY A 72 -3.70 -5.76 -21.99
N LYS A 73 -4.77 -5.15 -22.53
CA LYS A 73 -5.38 -3.94 -21.94
C LYS A 73 -6.52 -4.24 -20.97
N GLU A 74 -7.28 -5.29 -21.22
CA GLU A 74 -8.48 -5.61 -20.46
C GLU A 74 -8.36 -7.00 -19.85
N GLU A 75 -7.66 -7.09 -18.71
CA GLU A 75 -7.42 -8.35 -18.02
C GLU A 75 -8.17 -8.43 -16.69
N ASN A 76 -8.73 -9.60 -16.39
CA ASN A 76 -9.33 -9.93 -15.11
C ASN A 76 -8.24 -10.36 -14.12
N ASN A 77 -7.39 -9.42 -13.73
CA ASN A 77 -6.24 -9.63 -12.85
C ASN A 77 -6.27 -8.70 -11.63
N TYR A 78 -7.45 -8.23 -11.24
CA TYR A 78 -7.60 -7.41 -10.04
C TYR A 78 -7.60 -8.28 -8.79
N LEU A 79 -6.94 -7.77 -7.75
CA LEU A 79 -6.82 -8.37 -6.43
C LEU A 79 -7.13 -7.32 -5.38
N MET A 80 -7.93 -7.66 -4.37
CA MET A 80 -8.15 -6.83 -3.18
C MET A 80 -7.27 -7.37 -2.05
N TYR A 81 -6.36 -6.53 -1.55
CA TYR A 81 -5.50 -6.86 -0.43
C TYR A 81 -5.27 -5.64 0.46
N SER A 82 -5.48 -5.79 1.78
CA SER A 82 -5.43 -4.70 2.76
C SER A 82 -6.26 -3.48 2.33
N ASN A 83 -7.47 -3.72 1.82
CA ASN A 83 -8.41 -2.71 1.30
C ASN A 83 -7.83 -1.81 0.19
N ILE A 84 -6.77 -2.23 -0.46
CA ILE A 84 -6.19 -1.61 -1.65
C ILE A 84 -6.45 -2.52 -2.85
N LEU A 85 -6.80 -1.90 -3.98
CA LEU A 85 -6.94 -2.60 -5.24
C LEU A 85 -5.57 -2.75 -5.92
N TRP A 86 -5.21 -3.98 -6.24
CA TRP A 86 -3.97 -4.35 -6.91
C TRP A 86 -4.24 -4.94 -8.28
N ARG A 87 -3.23 -4.94 -9.15
CA ARG A 87 -3.23 -5.65 -10.43
C ARG A 87 -2.18 -6.75 -10.36
N ILE A 88 -2.58 -7.99 -10.55
CA ILE A 88 -1.64 -9.12 -10.65
C ILE A 88 -0.82 -8.94 -11.92
N ILE A 89 0.51 -8.93 -11.77
CA ILE A 89 1.46 -8.81 -12.88
C ILE A 89 1.79 -10.20 -13.42
N LYS A 90 2.16 -11.10 -12.51
CA LYS A 90 2.64 -12.44 -12.88
C LYS A 90 2.43 -13.46 -11.78
N LEU A 91 2.35 -14.70 -12.20
CA LEU A 91 2.53 -15.88 -11.40
C LEU A 91 3.99 -16.34 -11.57
N ASN A 92 4.75 -16.36 -10.49
CA ASN A 92 6.14 -16.77 -10.48
C ASN A 92 6.27 -18.32 -10.60
N ASP A 93 7.47 -18.82 -10.89
CA ASP A 93 7.78 -20.24 -11.02
C ASP A 93 7.60 -21.02 -9.71
N ASP A 94 7.75 -20.36 -8.55
CA ASP A 94 7.46 -20.92 -7.22
C ASP A 94 5.97 -20.83 -6.81
N ASN A 95 5.08 -20.46 -7.73
CA ASN A 95 3.66 -20.19 -7.52
C ASN A 95 3.34 -18.98 -6.62
N SER A 96 4.31 -18.17 -6.25
CA SER A 96 4.02 -16.89 -5.64
C SER A 96 3.46 -15.89 -6.68
N ILE A 97 2.75 -14.86 -6.22
CA ILE A 97 2.02 -13.95 -7.10
C ILE A 97 2.57 -12.54 -6.91
N THR A 98 3.08 -11.94 -7.98
CA THR A 98 3.53 -10.55 -7.95
C THR A 98 2.41 -9.62 -8.43
N ALA A 99 2.12 -8.58 -7.66
CA ALA A 99 1.09 -7.60 -7.97
C ALA A 99 1.58 -6.16 -7.72
N ILE A 100 1.03 -5.19 -8.46
CA ILE A 100 1.28 -3.76 -8.34
C ILE A 100 -0.01 -3.05 -7.89
N SER A 101 0.09 -1.98 -7.11
CA SER A 101 -1.10 -1.18 -6.79
C SER A 101 -1.75 -0.63 -8.06
N ASN A 102 -3.09 -0.66 -8.12
CA ASN A 102 -3.83 -0.20 -9.30
C ASN A 102 -3.60 1.29 -9.58
N ASN A 103 -3.44 2.09 -8.54
CA ASN A 103 -3.14 3.53 -8.60
C ASN A 103 -1.94 3.88 -7.72
N ALA A 104 -1.37 5.05 -7.92
CA ALA A 104 -0.36 5.59 -7.02
C ALA A 104 -0.92 5.76 -5.60
N LEU A 105 -0.18 5.29 -4.60
CA LEU A 105 -0.55 5.42 -3.19
C LEU A 105 0.00 6.71 -2.55
N THR A 106 0.97 7.34 -3.18
CA THR A 106 1.52 8.64 -2.80
C THR A 106 2.29 9.24 -3.97
N PHE A 107 2.78 10.47 -3.80
CA PHE A 107 3.59 11.19 -4.79
C PHE A 107 4.86 11.69 -4.13
N LEU A 108 6.01 11.20 -4.57
CA LEU A 108 7.32 11.50 -4.00
C LEU A 108 8.36 11.72 -5.09
N ALA A 109 9.43 12.45 -4.77
CA ALA A 109 10.64 12.44 -5.55
C ALA A 109 11.48 11.21 -5.19
N TYR A 110 12.15 10.65 -6.18
CA TYR A 110 13.03 9.49 -5.97
C TYR A 110 14.26 9.85 -5.14
N GLY A 111 14.75 11.06 -5.32
CA GLY A 111 15.99 11.58 -4.77
C GLY A 111 17.20 11.34 -5.68
N LYS A 112 18.26 12.09 -5.41
CA LYS A 112 19.55 11.90 -6.10
C LYS A 112 20.35 10.83 -5.37
N VAL A 113 20.36 9.63 -5.88
CA VAL A 113 20.97 8.45 -5.26
C VAL A 113 21.68 7.60 -6.29
N GLU A 114 22.52 6.68 -5.83
CA GLU A 114 23.32 5.80 -6.70
C GLU A 114 22.66 4.43 -6.91
N SER A 115 21.65 4.09 -6.11
CA SER A 115 20.92 2.82 -6.19
C SER A 115 19.47 2.97 -5.74
N TYR A 116 18.62 2.03 -6.16
CA TYR A 116 17.22 1.94 -5.70
C TYR A 116 17.13 1.87 -4.17
N ASN A 117 17.92 1.02 -3.54
CA ASN A 117 17.86 0.78 -2.09
C ASN A 117 18.20 2.01 -1.25
N SER A 118 18.98 2.95 -1.79
CA SER A 118 19.29 4.22 -1.13
C SER A 118 18.27 5.33 -1.43
N SER A 119 17.24 5.05 -2.24
CA SER A 119 16.23 6.03 -2.61
C SER A 119 15.28 6.39 -1.46
N LYS A 120 14.72 7.59 -1.52
CA LYS A 120 13.69 8.03 -0.58
C LYS A 120 12.41 7.19 -0.71
N ILE A 121 12.15 6.65 -1.89
CA ILE A 121 11.01 5.77 -2.15
C ILE A 121 11.19 4.41 -1.48
N ALA A 122 12.36 3.78 -1.60
CA ALA A 122 12.64 2.52 -0.92
C ALA A 122 12.50 2.66 0.62
N SER A 123 12.96 3.80 1.18
CA SER A 123 12.79 4.12 2.60
C SER A 123 11.32 4.38 2.98
N TRP A 124 10.54 5.02 2.12
CA TRP A 124 9.10 5.21 2.36
C TRP A 124 8.33 3.90 2.35
N LEU A 125 8.68 3.00 1.43
CA LEU A 125 8.05 1.69 1.27
C LEU A 125 8.33 0.76 2.46
N ASN A 126 9.59 0.68 2.90
CA ASN A 126 10.06 -0.33 3.84
C ASN A 126 10.76 0.29 5.06
N LYS A 127 10.61 -0.37 6.21
CA LYS A 127 11.24 0.06 7.45
C LYS A 127 12.76 -0.02 7.36
N THR A 128 13.41 1.07 7.73
CA THR A 128 14.86 1.21 7.90
C THR A 128 15.15 1.81 9.29
N ASP A 129 16.39 2.15 9.59
CA ASP A 129 16.74 2.83 10.84
C ASP A 129 16.28 4.29 10.94
N ASN A 130 15.65 4.82 9.87
CA ASN A 130 15.10 6.16 9.86
C ASN A 130 13.69 6.18 10.47
N ASP A 131 13.43 7.08 11.41
CA ASP A 131 12.14 7.23 12.11
C ASP A 131 10.94 7.45 11.18
N TYR A 132 11.17 8.05 10.00
CA TYR A 132 10.12 8.32 8.99
C TYR A 132 10.09 7.27 7.87
N SER A 133 10.74 6.12 8.04
CA SER A 133 10.73 5.04 7.05
C SER A 133 9.57 4.06 7.28
N GLY A 134 9.30 3.23 6.26
CA GLY A 134 8.29 2.17 6.34
C GLY A 134 6.87 2.67 6.49
N ILE A 135 6.54 3.82 5.89
CA ILE A 135 5.18 4.38 5.96
C ILE A 135 4.15 3.39 5.38
N LEU A 136 4.49 2.71 4.29
CA LEU A 136 3.60 1.69 3.72
C LEU A 136 3.63 0.41 4.56
N GLU A 137 4.81 -0.11 4.89
CA GLU A 137 4.98 -1.37 5.63
C GLU A 137 4.28 -1.36 6.99
N LYS A 138 4.24 -0.22 7.66
CA LYS A 138 3.55 -0.02 8.94
C LYS A 138 2.05 -0.30 8.86
N ASN A 139 1.43 0.00 7.72
CA ASN A 139 -0.02 0.01 7.56
C ASN A 139 -0.58 -1.25 6.88
N LEU A 140 0.23 -1.99 6.11
CA LEU A 140 -0.21 -3.20 5.43
C LEU A 140 0.09 -4.45 6.26
N ASN A 141 -0.79 -5.44 6.16
CA ASN A 141 -0.56 -6.75 6.74
C ASN A 141 0.51 -7.50 5.93
N ASN A 142 1.64 -7.87 6.56
CA ASN A 142 2.72 -8.61 5.90
C ASN A 142 2.58 -10.13 6.02
N GLU A 143 1.54 -10.64 6.68
CA GLU A 143 1.36 -12.08 6.95
C GLU A 143 1.32 -12.90 5.66
N TYR A 144 0.66 -12.38 4.63
CA TYR A 144 0.50 -13.07 3.33
C TYR A 144 1.62 -12.74 2.32
N LEU A 145 2.55 -11.86 2.69
CA LEU A 145 3.62 -11.43 1.81
C LEU A 145 4.90 -12.23 2.01
N GLN A 146 5.65 -12.41 0.95
CA GLN A 146 7.06 -12.78 0.97
C GLN A 146 7.92 -11.64 0.43
N LYS A 147 9.24 -11.75 0.62
CA LYS A 147 10.19 -10.78 0.06
C LYS A 147 10.06 -10.75 -1.46
N THR A 148 9.93 -9.55 -2.00
CA THR A 148 9.76 -9.32 -3.43
C THR A 148 11.11 -9.31 -4.13
N ILE A 149 11.23 -10.13 -5.17
CA ILE A 149 12.39 -10.08 -6.07
C ILE A 149 12.11 -9.00 -7.13
N THR A 150 12.96 -7.99 -7.21
CA THR A 150 12.86 -6.94 -8.23
C THR A 150 14.20 -6.73 -8.93
N CYS A 151 14.15 -6.38 -10.19
CA CYS A 151 15.32 -6.03 -10.97
C CYS A 151 15.76 -4.59 -10.66
N THR A 152 17.00 -4.42 -10.21
CA THR A 152 17.60 -3.12 -9.90
C THR A 152 18.81 -2.80 -10.78
N ASP A 153 18.99 -3.55 -11.86
CA ASP A 153 20.07 -3.32 -12.82
C ASP A 153 20.01 -1.87 -13.33
N LYS A 154 21.20 -1.29 -13.53
CA LYS A 154 21.33 -0.02 -14.24
C LYS A 154 21.23 -0.27 -15.74
N ILE A 155 20.28 0.41 -16.39
CA ILE A 155 19.97 0.24 -17.80
C ILE A 155 19.78 1.60 -18.47
N ASP A 156 20.42 1.83 -19.60
CA ASP A 156 20.35 3.10 -20.34
C ASP A 156 19.27 3.10 -21.43
N GLU A 157 18.80 1.91 -21.82
CA GLU A 157 17.76 1.72 -22.83
C GLU A 157 16.70 0.74 -22.33
N LEU A 158 15.45 0.94 -22.72
CA LEU A 158 14.38 -0.01 -22.41
C LEU A 158 14.66 -1.35 -23.11
N SER A 159 14.95 -2.36 -22.30
CA SER A 159 15.27 -3.69 -22.78
C SER A 159 14.72 -4.75 -21.83
N ASN A 160 14.26 -5.88 -22.37
CA ASN A 160 13.79 -7.04 -21.61
C ASN A 160 14.89 -8.07 -21.36
N ASN A 161 16.15 -7.66 -21.37
CA ASN A 161 17.26 -8.54 -21.00
C ASN A 161 17.05 -9.10 -19.60
N PRO A 162 17.44 -10.36 -19.38
CA PRO A 162 17.35 -10.97 -18.04
C PRO A 162 18.09 -10.12 -17.01
N CYS A 163 17.46 -9.95 -15.85
CA CYS A 163 18.02 -9.20 -14.74
C CYS A 163 19.26 -9.90 -14.17
N LYS A 164 20.30 -9.13 -13.86
CA LYS A 164 21.54 -9.63 -13.25
C LYS A 164 21.57 -9.37 -11.75
N GLU A 165 21.02 -8.23 -11.31
CA GLU A 165 20.98 -7.81 -9.91
C GLU A 165 19.54 -7.81 -9.41
N ASN A 166 19.28 -8.52 -8.28
CA ASN A 166 17.96 -8.61 -7.68
C ASN A 166 18.01 -8.11 -6.23
N ASN A 167 17.01 -7.34 -5.85
CA ASN A 167 16.76 -7.00 -4.48
C ASN A 167 15.68 -7.94 -3.91
N THR A 168 16.03 -8.72 -2.90
CA THR A 168 15.12 -9.71 -2.28
C THR A 168 14.81 -9.42 -0.82
N ASP A 169 15.28 -8.28 -0.27
CA ASP A 169 15.23 -8.02 1.17
C ASP A 169 13.99 -7.25 1.62
N ASN A 170 13.18 -6.75 0.69
CA ASN A 170 12.05 -5.89 0.96
C ASN A 170 10.72 -6.57 0.64
N TYR A 171 9.67 -6.28 1.42
CA TYR A 171 8.30 -6.69 1.13
C TYR A 171 7.69 -5.84 0.01
N PHE A 172 8.08 -4.57 -0.07
CA PHE A 172 7.54 -3.59 -1.01
C PHE A 172 8.66 -3.05 -1.89
N THR A 173 8.40 -2.98 -3.18
CA THR A 173 9.34 -2.45 -4.17
C THR A 173 8.59 -1.65 -5.24
N LEU A 174 9.28 -1.24 -6.29
CA LEU A 174 8.69 -0.67 -7.50
C LEU A 174 8.75 -1.69 -8.65
N LEU A 175 7.92 -1.47 -9.66
CA LEU A 175 7.95 -2.27 -10.89
C LEU A 175 9.30 -2.09 -11.58
N SER A 176 9.87 -3.19 -12.09
CA SER A 176 11.08 -3.13 -12.91
C SER A 176 10.76 -2.81 -14.38
N VAL A 177 11.76 -2.28 -15.11
CA VAL A 177 11.65 -2.12 -16.57
C VAL A 177 11.38 -3.46 -17.26
N VAL A 178 12.04 -4.53 -16.82
CA VAL A 178 11.87 -5.87 -17.40
C VAL A 178 10.42 -6.34 -17.22
N ASP A 179 9.86 -6.22 -16.02
CA ASP A 179 8.46 -6.61 -15.77
C ASP A 179 7.51 -5.72 -16.58
N TYR A 180 7.78 -4.39 -16.66
CA TYR A 180 6.97 -3.48 -17.47
C TYR A 180 6.93 -3.87 -18.94
N LEU A 181 8.07 -4.27 -19.52
CA LEU A 181 8.14 -4.72 -20.91
C LEU A 181 7.45 -6.07 -21.12
N ASN A 182 7.60 -7.00 -20.18
CA ASN A 182 7.01 -8.33 -20.28
C ASN A 182 5.46 -8.32 -20.20
N ILE A 183 4.86 -7.35 -19.52
CA ILE A 183 3.39 -7.18 -19.49
C ILE A 183 2.84 -6.47 -20.73
N GLY A 184 3.67 -5.97 -21.65
CA GLY A 184 3.25 -5.32 -22.89
C GLY A 184 3.39 -3.79 -22.90
N SER A 185 4.08 -3.19 -21.94
CA SER A 185 4.36 -1.74 -21.90
C SER A 185 3.09 -0.88 -21.99
N LYS A 186 3.06 0.11 -22.87
CA LYS A 186 1.91 1.01 -23.09
C LYS A 186 0.66 0.31 -23.61
N ASP A 187 0.80 -0.88 -24.19
CA ASP A 187 -0.32 -1.69 -24.67
C ASP A 187 -0.87 -2.64 -23.61
N SER A 188 -0.38 -2.53 -22.37
CA SER A 188 -0.87 -3.27 -21.20
C SER A 188 -1.98 -2.53 -20.45
N TYR A 189 -2.48 -3.18 -19.41
CA TYR A 189 -3.47 -2.64 -18.47
C TYR A 189 -2.90 -1.62 -17.46
N LEU A 190 -1.56 -1.38 -17.43
CA LEU A 190 -0.94 -0.54 -16.40
C LEU A 190 -1.05 0.95 -16.62
N PRO A 191 -0.98 1.51 -17.84
CA PRO A 191 -1.20 2.94 -18.07
C PRO A 191 -2.61 3.34 -17.62
N ASN A 192 -2.72 4.36 -16.75
CA ASN A 192 -3.95 4.80 -16.15
C ASN A 192 -3.98 6.33 -15.91
N ASP A 193 -3.40 7.08 -16.82
CA ASP A 193 -3.26 8.55 -16.76
C ASP A 193 -2.41 9.02 -15.56
N GLU A 194 -1.52 8.15 -15.03
CA GLU A 194 -0.62 8.48 -13.94
C GLU A 194 0.84 8.35 -14.35
N TYR A 195 1.67 9.28 -13.87
CA TYR A 195 3.13 9.17 -13.94
C TYR A 195 3.62 8.37 -12.73
N PHE A 196 4.45 7.35 -12.94
CA PHE A 196 4.98 6.57 -11.81
C PHE A 196 6.41 6.09 -12.04
N TYR A 197 7.19 6.04 -10.95
CA TYR A 197 8.57 5.57 -10.97
C TYR A 197 8.68 4.06 -11.11
N LEU A 198 9.77 3.64 -11.77
CA LEU A 198 10.26 2.25 -11.80
C LEU A 198 11.45 2.06 -10.84
N SER A 199 11.84 0.80 -10.61
CA SER A 199 12.98 0.47 -9.74
C SER A 199 14.34 0.71 -10.39
N ASN A 200 14.41 0.70 -11.72
CA ASN A 200 15.67 0.79 -12.45
C ASN A 200 16.19 2.22 -12.60
N MET A 201 17.50 2.33 -12.61
CA MET A 201 18.24 3.56 -12.87
C MET A 201 19.09 3.41 -14.12
N THR A 202 19.57 4.53 -14.66
CA THR A 202 20.57 4.56 -15.71
C THR A 202 21.99 4.55 -15.11
N ASN A 203 23.02 4.31 -15.94
CA ASN A 203 24.42 4.34 -15.48
C ASN A 203 24.87 5.73 -14.98
N ASP A 204 24.24 6.80 -15.46
CA ASP A 204 24.46 8.18 -15.00
C ASP A 204 23.54 8.60 -13.81
N ASN A 205 22.98 7.60 -13.10
CA ASN A 205 22.15 7.78 -11.89
C ASN A 205 20.86 8.59 -12.12
N LYS A 206 20.29 8.56 -13.29
CA LYS A 206 18.92 8.98 -13.56
C LYS A 206 17.96 7.81 -13.34
N VAL A 207 16.67 8.08 -13.23
CA VAL A 207 15.64 7.09 -12.84
C VAL A 207 14.63 6.93 -13.95
N TRP A 208 14.25 5.70 -14.25
CA TRP A 208 13.16 5.39 -15.17
C TRP A 208 11.80 5.67 -14.50
N TYR A 209 10.89 6.21 -15.30
CA TYR A 209 9.48 6.36 -14.95
C TYR A 209 8.60 6.13 -16.19
N ILE A 210 7.33 5.89 -15.95
CA ILE A 210 6.30 5.75 -17.00
C ILE A 210 5.47 7.03 -17.00
N ASP A 211 5.23 7.60 -18.18
CA ASP A 211 4.33 8.74 -18.36
C ASP A 211 2.85 8.30 -18.47
N GLU A 212 1.94 9.27 -18.56
CA GLU A 212 0.50 9.04 -18.66
C GLU A 212 0.08 8.20 -19.87
N GLU A 213 0.86 8.26 -20.94
CA GLU A 213 0.63 7.50 -22.17
C GLU A 213 1.24 6.08 -22.13
N GLY A 214 1.96 5.75 -21.06
CA GLY A 214 2.68 4.50 -20.91
C GLY A 214 4.05 4.46 -21.57
N ASN A 215 4.65 5.60 -21.92
CA ASN A 215 6.00 5.61 -22.45
C ASN A 215 7.03 5.66 -21.33
N GLY A 216 8.11 4.88 -21.48
CA GLY A 216 9.26 4.97 -20.58
C GLY A 216 10.06 6.25 -20.82
N LYS A 217 10.34 6.97 -19.74
CA LYS A 217 11.09 8.23 -19.69
C LYS A 217 12.13 8.18 -18.59
N ILE A 218 13.05 9.15 -18.62
CA ILE A 218 14.15 9.26 -17.65
C ILE A 218 14.04 10.59 -16.91
N SER A 219 14.14 10.56 -15.58
CA SER A 219 14.15 11.71 -14.67
C SER A 219 15.48 11.80 -13.93
N THR A 220 15.84 13.01 -13.50
CA THR A 220 16.96 13.22 -12.56
C THR A 220 16.64 12.78 -11.13
N GLY A 221 15.41 12.27 -10.88
CA GLY A 221 14.94 11.86 -9.56
C GLY A 221 14.34 12.99 -8.72
N ASN A 222 14.31 14.23 -9.23
CA ASN A 222 13.71 15.38 -8.52
C ASN A 222 12.22 15.59 -8.84
N ASP A 223 11.70 14.94 -9.88
CA ASP A 223 10.29 15.02 -10.22
C ASP A 223 9.44 14.35 -9.13
N ILE A 224 8.28 14.93 -8.85
CA ILE A 224 7.34 14.37 -7.88
C ILE A 224 6.33 13.54 -8.67
N LEU A 225 6.51 12.23 -8.67
CA LEU A 225 5.70 11.29 -9.43
C LEU A 225 5.01 10.28 -8.52
N GLY A 226 4.05 9.58 -9.07
CA GLY A 226 3.29 8.54 -8.38
C GLY A 226 4.16 7.37 -7.94
N ILE A 227 3.85 6.83 -6.77
CA ILE A 227 4.45 5.63 -6.22
C ILE A 227 3.41 4.52 -6.27
N ARG A 228 3.63 3.55 -7.13
CA ARG A 228 2.84 2.32 -7.28
C ARG A 228 3.64 1.14 -6.74
N PRO A 229 3.45 0.77 -5.48
CA PRO A 229 4.16 -0.35 -4.87
C PRO A 229 3.89 -1.69 -5.57
N VAL A 230 4.89 -2.55 -5.56
CA VAL A 230 4.82 -3.95 -5.95
C VAL A 230 5.00 -4.83 -4.73
N ILE A 231 4.18 -5.86 -4.62
CA ILE A 231 4.20 -6.89 -3.57
C ILE A 231 4.32 -8.28 -4.17
N THR A 232 4.78 -9.24 -3.38
CA THR A 232 4.73 -10.66 -3.73
C THR A 232 3.98 -11.43 -2.64
N ILE A 233 2.86 -12.04 -3.04
CA ILE A 233 2.03 -12.87 -2.19
C ILE A 233 2.57 -14.29 -2.20
N LYS A 234 2.62 -14.94 -1.04
CA LYS A 234 3.08 -16.33 -0.88
C LYS A 234 2.28 -17.30 -1.75
N ALA A 235 2.93 -18.36 -2.21
CA ALA A 235 2.37 -19.36 -3.12
C ALA A 235 1.09 -20.05 -2.60
N ASN A 236 1.04 -20.35 -1.32
CA ASN A 236 0.00 -21.21 -0.71
C ASN A 236 -1.07 -20.39 0.04
N ILE A 237 -1.39 -19.21 -0.47
CA ILE A 237 -2.44 -18.37 0.11
C ILE A 237 -3.79 -18.77 -0.44
N ASP A 238 -4.74 -19.01 0.47
CA ASP A 238 -6.09 -19.43 0.13
C ASP A 238 -6.82 -18.35 -0.67
N TYR A 239 -7.42 -18.76 -1.77
CA TYR A 239 -8.43 -18.00 -2.50
C TYR A 239 -9.76 -18.09 -1.75
N ILE A 240 -10.40 -16.97 -1.52
CA ILE A 240 -11.68 -16.85 -0.83
C ILE A 240 -12.82 -16.60 -1.80
N ASP A 241 -12.68 -15.61 -2.69
CA ASP A 241 -13.74 -15.16 -3.59
C ASP A 241 -13.18 -14.30 -4.74
N GLY A 242 -14.04 -13.94 -5.68
CA GLY A 242 -13.77 -13.03 -6.80
C GLY A 242 -13.39 -13.73 -8.10
N ASP A 243 -13.55 -13.04 -9.21
CA ASP A 243 -13.23 -13.52 -10.57
C ASP A 243 -12.09 -12.73 -11.22
N GLY A 244 -11.48 -11.83 -10.46
CA GLY A 244 -10.41 -10.96 -10.92
C GLY A 244 -10.87 -9.77 -11.75
N SER A 245 -12.17 -9.57 -11.97
CA SER A 245 -12.68 -8.35 -12.59
C SER A 245 -12.54 -7.15 -11.63
N LYS A 246 -12.60 -5.94 -12.17
CA LYS A 246 -12.53 -4.72 -11.36
C LYS A 246 -13.64 -4.63 -10.31
N ASN A 247 -14.82 -5.13 -10.64
CA ASN A 247 -16.00 -5.08 -9.76
C ASN A 247 -16.06 -6.26 -8.78
N ASN A 248 -15.30 -7.33 -9.06
CA ASN A 248 -15.23 -8.53 -8.24
C ASN A 248 -13.78 -9.06 -8.21
N PRO A 249 -12.84 -8.29 -7.62
CA PRO A 249 -11.42 -8.66 -7.56
C PRO A 249 -11.22 -9.95 -6.77
N TYR A 250 -10.14 -10.68 -7.03
CA TYR A 250 -9.73 -11.80 -6.19
C TYR A 250 -9.56 -11.37 -4.74
N ILE A 251 -10.02 -12.20 -3.79
CA ILE A 251 -9.92 -11.99 -2.35
C ILE A 251 -9.19 -13.16 -1.72
N ILE A 252 -8.15 -12.88 -0.93
CA ILE A 252 -7.26 -13.86 -0.30
C ILE A 252 -7.23 -13.80 1.23
N GLU A 253 -7.78 -12.79 1.83
CA GLU A 253 -7.80 -12.64 3.29
C GLU A 253 -9.21 -12.36 3.79
N LYS A 254 -9.50 -12.82 5.01
CA LYS A 254 -10.66 -12.30 5.73
C LYS A 254 -10.30 -10.90 6.16
N ASP A 255 -10.95 -9.93 5.56
CA ASP A 255 -10.64 -8.53 5.80
C ASP A 255 -11.03 -8.12 7.22
N ASN A 256 -10.03 -8.09 8.11
CA ASN A 256 -10.10 -7.51 9.44
C ASN A 256 -9.18 -6.28 9.54
N SER A 257 -8.56 -5.86 8.44
CA SER A 257 -7.69 -4.69 8.44
C SER A 257 -8.51 -3.42 8.54
N LEU A 258 -8.20 -2.58 9.51
CA LEU A 258 -8.75 -1.22 9.58
C LEU A 258 -8.15 -0.30 8.53
N PHE A 259 -6.93 -0.58 8.07
CA PHE A 259 -6.27 0.22 7.04
C PHE A 259 -7.05 0.14 5.73
N GLY A 260 -7.29 1.27 5.09
CA GLY A 260 -8.06 1.38 3.86
C GLY A 260 -9.58 1.21 4.02
N SER A 261 -10.07 0.86 5.22
CA SER A 261 -11.50 0.69 5.48
C SER A 261 -12.27 2.00 5.37
N TYR A 262 -13.54 1.88 5.05
CA TYR A 262 -14.50 2.98 5.03
C TYR A 262 -15.19 3.11 6.39
N VAL A 263 -15.39 4.35 6.83
CA VAL A 263 -16.07 4.73 8.06
C VAL A 263 -17.14 5.75 7.72
N LYS A 264 -18.36 5.53 8.17
CA LYS A 264 -19.48 6.47 8.02
C LYS A 264 -19.65 7.26 9.31
N LEU A 265 -19.53 8.58 9.22
CA LEU A 265 -19.77 9.52 10.30
C LEU A 265 -20.81 10.53 9.83
N ASP A 266 -21.96 10.57 10.49
CA ASP A 266 -23.16 11.28 9.97
C ASP A 266 -23.51 10.83 8.54
N ASN A 267 -23.44 11.74 7.58
CA ASN A 267 -23.69 11.45 6.16
C ASN A 267 -22.38 11.30 5.34
N ASP A 268 -21.24 11.51 5.96
CA ASP A 268 -19.95 11.53 5.30
C ASP A 268 -19.27 10.16 5.35
N ILE A 269 -18.65 9.79 4.24
CA ILE A 269 -17.80 8.59 4.17
C ILE A 269 -16.34 9.02 4.30
N TRP A 270 -15.67 8.41 5.25
CA TRP A 270 -14.25 8.60 5.54
C TRP A 270 -13.48 7.34 5.19
N ARG A 271 -12.17 7.47 5.01
CA ARG A 271 -11.29 6.35 4.75
C ARG A 271 -10.10 6.35 5.69
N VAL A 272 -9.82 5.21 6.32
CA VAL A 272 -8.67 5.02 7.22
C VAL A 272 -7.39 4.97 6.38
N TYR A 273 -6.47 5.91 6.56
CA TYR A 273 -5.22 5.96 5.80
C TYR A 273 -3.96 5.78 6.65
N ASP A 274 -4.09 5.81 7.98
CA ASP A 274 -2.99 5.56 8.90
C ASP A 274 -3.51 5.03 10.23
N ILE A 275 -2.74 4.13 10.85
CA ILE A 275 -3.06 3.52 12.14
C ILE A 275 -1.86 3.70 13.06
N GLU A 276 -2.08 4.30 14.23
CA GLU A 276 -1.06 4.53 15.24
C GLU A 276 -1.60 4.11 16.62
N ASP A 277 -1.13 2.99 17.12
CA ASP A 277 -1.60 2.36 18.36
C ASP A 277 -3.13 2.16 18.39
N ASN A 278 -3.82 2.90 19.24
CA ASN A 278 -5.28 2.89 19.35
C ASN A 278 -5.97 4.01 18.53
N THR A 279 -5.21 4.76 17.75
CA THR A 279 -5.73 5.88 16.98
C THR A 279 -5.73 5.53 15.49
N ILE A 280 -6.85 5.79 14.83
CA ILE A 280 -6.96 5.74 13.37
C ILE A 280 -7.03 7.17 12.84
N ARG A 281 -6.37 7.40 11.71
CA ARG A 281 -6.47 8.65 10.96
C ARG A 281 -7.33 8.43 9.74
N LEU A 282 -8.28 9.33 9.59
CA LEU A 282 -9.31 9.27 8.56
C LEU A 282 -9.17 10.46 7.62
N MET A 283 -9.26 10.21 6.33
CA MET A 283 -9.41 11.23 5.29
C MET A 283 -10.84 11.20 4.77
N LEU A 284 -11.47 12.35 4.59
CA LEU A 284 -12.79 12.42 3.94
C LEU A 284 -12.68 11.82 2.53
N ASN A 285 -13.59 10.91 2.19
CA ASN A 285 -13.55 10.21 0.90
C ASN A 285 -14.15 11.02 -0.26
N ASP A 286 -14.49 12.26 -0.02
CA ASP A 286 -15.00 13.24 -1.00
C ASP A 286 -14.46 14.64 -0.64
N TYR A 287 -14.78 15.64 -1.42
CA TYR A 287 -14.55 17.03 -1.04
C TYR A 287 -15.49 17.45 0.09
N LEU A 288 -14.99 18.31 0.99
CA LEU A 288 -15.87 18.93 1.97
C LEU A 288 -16.93 19.76 1.25
N LYS A 289 -18.21 19.56 1.61
CA LYS A 289 -19.36 20.24 1.01
C LYS A 289 -20.02 21.22 1.97
N VAL A 290 -20.50 22.30 1.43
CA VAL A 290 -21.36 23.26 2.13
C VAL A 290 -22.56 23.55 1.24
N ASN A 291 -23.76 23.27 1.73
CA ASN A 291 -25.00 23.36 0.95
C ASN A 291 -24.92 22.61 -0.39
N ASP A 292 -24.44 21.34 -0.32
CA ASP A 292 -24.26 20.41 -1.45
C ASP A 292 -23.22 20.84 -2.51
N ASN A 293 -22.50 21.93 -2.31
CA ASN A 293 -21.43 22.38 -3.18
C ASN A 293 -20.05 22.11 -2.56
N ASN A 294 -19.09 21.72 -3.38
CA ASN A 294 -17.72 21.56 -2.94
C ASN A 294 -17.19 22.87 -2.36
N LEU A 295 -16.72 22.81 -1.13
CA LEU A 295 -16.10 23.96 -0.50
C LEU A 295 -14.73 24.24 -1.14
N THR A 296 -14.58 25.44 -1.69
CA THR A 296 -13.26 25.98 -2.04
C THR A 296 -12.86 27.03 -1.02
N TYR A 297 -11.60 27.00 -0.61
CA TYR A 297 -11.10 27.89 0.42
C TYR A 297 -9.66 28.31 0.12
N ARG A 298 -9.22 29.47 0.62
CA ARG A 298 -7.82 29.89 0.58
C ARG A 298 -7.04 29.22 1.71
N TYR A 299 -5.75 29.00 1.52
CA TYR A 299 -4.98 28.27 2.52
C TYR A 299 -4.72 29.10 3.79
N SER A 300 -3.95 30.17 3.68
CA SER A 300 -3.58 31.04 4.83
C SER A 300 -2.86 32.30 4.36
N ASN A 301 -2.24 33.00 5.29
CA ASN A 301 -1.31 34.11 5.02
C ASN A 301 0.17 33.67 4.89
N ASN A 302 0.46 32.38 5.19
CA ASN A 302 1.75 31.73 4.97
C ASN A 302 1.56 30.24 4.65
N SER A 303 2.63 29.55 4.29
CA SER A 303 2.56 28.13 3.91
C SER A 303 2.51 27.14 5.07
N SER A 304 2.52 27.59 6.31
CA SER A 304 2.37 26.74 7.48
C SER A 304 0.91 26.58 7.87
N TYR A 305 0.49 25.36 8.15
CA TYR A 305 -0.82 25.08 8.70
C TYR A 305 -0.78 25.37 10.21
N HIS A 306 -1.42 26.44 10.62
CA HIS A 306 -1.56 26.80 12.01
C HIS A 306 -3.03 26.85 12.39
N ASN A 307 -3.33 26.42 13.60
CA ASN A 307 -4.61 26.67 14.26
C ASN A 307 -4.65 28.13 14.75
N ASP A 308 -4.17 29.06 13.90
CA ASP A 308 -4.07 30.41 14.26
C ASP A 308 -5.43 31.12 14.06
N THR A 309 -5.67 32.12 14.90
CA THR A 309 -6.89 32.92 14.97
C THR A 309 -7.08 33.86 13.78
N ALA A 310 -6.26 33.74 12.73
CA ALA A 310 -6.41 34.57 11.53
C ALA A 310 -7.70 34.17 10.80
N ASN A 311 -8.73 34.94 10.94
CA ASN A 311 -9.96 34.84 10.16
C ASN A 311 -9.62 34.70 8.69
N GLY A 312 -10.08 33.60 8.07
CA GLY A 312 -9.89 33.31 6.65
C GLY A 312 -8.77 32.35 6.32
N SER A 313 -8.14 31.68 7.29
CA SER A 313 -7.29 30.49 7.02
C SER A 313 -8.12 29.21 7.00
N ILE A 314 -7.69 28.21 6.19
CA ILE A 314 -8.34 26.92 6.16
C ILE A 314 -8.27 26.21 7.53
N ALA A 315 -7.15 26.33 8.24
CA ALA A 315 -6.97 25.77 9.57
C ALA A 315 -7.97 26.31 10.58
N TYR A 316 -8.19 27.65 10.58
CA TYR A 316 -9.21 28.27 11.44
C TYR A 316 -10.61 27.79 11.07
N TYR A 317 -10.96 27.78 9.78
CA TYR A 317 -12.26 27.31 9.32
C TYR A 317 -12.55 25.88 9.77
N LEU A 318 -11.59 24.97 9.56
CA LEU A 318 -11.74 23.53 9.87
C LEU A 318 -11.86 23.30 11.38
N ASN A 319 -11.12 24.01 12.22
CA ASN A 319 -11.09 23.78 13.68
C ASN A 319 -12.10 24.63 14.48
N ASN A 320 -12.77 25.59 13.85
CA ASN A 320 -13.81 26.40 14.48
C ASN A 320 -15.17 26.20 13.82
N THR A 321 -15.31 26.52 12.54
CA THR A 321 -16.62 26.45 11.88
C THR A 321 -17.02 25.02 11.58
N TYR A 322 -16.17 24.29 10.86
CA TYR A 322 -16.47 22.90 10.46
C TYR A 322 -16.53 21.96 11.66
N LEU A 323 -15.52 21.94 12.52
CA LEU A 323 -15.51 21.08 13.72
C LEU A 323 -16.77 21.26 14.57
N ASN A 324 -17.24 22.50 14.77
CA ASN A 324 -18.41 22.77 15.58
C ASN A 324 -19.75 22.36 14.91
N SER A 325 -19.75 22.13 13.61
CA SER A 325 -20.91 21.61 12.89
C SER A 325 -21.06 20.09 12.96
N LEU A 326 -20.03 19.35 13.41
CA LEU A 326 -20.04 17.90 13.48
C LEU A 326 -20.74 17.40 14.74
N SER A 327 -21.63 16.41 14.59
CA SER A 327 -22.32 15.76 15.73
C SER A 327 -21.35 14.98 16.64
N TYR A 328 -20.27 14.48 16.04
CA TYR A 328 -19.23 13.64 16.68
C TYR A 328 -17.96 14.41 17.06
N LYS A 329 -17.98 15.74 17.11
CA LYS A 329 -16.80 16.61 17.41
C LYS A 329 -16.07 16.23 18.71
N ASP A 330 -16.79 15.73 19.72
CA ASP A 330 -16.24 15.35 21.01
C ASP A 330 -15.50 14.01 20.97
N LYS A 331 -15.70 13.20 19.93
CA LYS A 331 -14.97 11.95 19.64
C LYS A 331 -13.69 12.20 18.88
N ILE A 332 -13.55 13.34 18.21
CA ILE A 332 -12.35 13.69 17.45
C ILE A 332 -11.23 14.06 18.42
N LYS A 333 -10.14 13.30 18.33
CA LYS A 333 -8.93 13.51 19.13
C LYS A 333 -8.11 14.68 18.60
N GLU A 334 -7.60 15.51 19.50
CA GLU A 334 -6.49 16.39 19.20
C GLU A 334 -5.20 15.56 19.12
N THR A 335 -4.52 15.60 18.00
CA THR A 335 -3.30 14.81 17.74
C THR A 335 -2.27 15.64 17.01
N LYS A 336 -1.02 15.15 16.96
CA LYS A 336 0.07 15.78 16.23
C LYS A 336 0.00 15.45 14.74
N TRP A 337 -0.11 16.48 13.91
CA TRP A 337 -0.16 16.37 12.46
C TRP A 337 1.09 16.94 11.82
N SER A 338 1.55 16.32 10.75
CA SER A 338 2.73 16.75 10.02
C SER A 338 2.42 17.98 9.16
N ASN A 339 3.08 19.11 9.43
CA ASN A 339 2.90 20.38 8.71
C ASN A 339 4.23 21.00 8.25
N GLY A 340 5.23 20.18 8.03
CA GLY A 340 6.53 20.62 7.53
C GLY A 340 6.49 21.07 6.06
N TYR A 341 7.65 21.16 5.47
CA TYR A 341 7.80 21.62 4.09
C TYR A 341 8.52 20.57 3.25
N TYR A 342 8.29 20.61 1.93
CA TYR A 342 8.91 19.76 0.92
C TYR A 342 9.72 20.65 -0.02
N ASN A 343 10.89 20.23 -0.47
CA ASN A 343 11.83 21.07 -1.22
C ASN A 343 12.41 22.25 -0.43
N ASN A 344 13.56 22.01 0.17
CA ASN A 344 14.36 23.02 0.89
C ASN A 344 15.52 23.58 0.04
N ASN A 345 15.31 23.75 -1.27
CA ASN A 345 16.27 24.21 -2.27
C ASN A 345 17.39 23.23 -2.67
N THR A 346 17.55 22.10 -1.99
CA THR A 346 18.64 21.17 -2.27
C THR A 346 18.19 19.72 -2.48
N ASN A 347 17.07 19.33 -1.88
CA ASN A 347 16.63 17.93 -1.91
C ASN A 347 15.14 17.81 -1.61
N TYR A 348 14.40 17.14 -2.47
CA TYR A 348 13.01 16.75 -2.25
C TYR A 348 12.96 15.55 -1.29
N ASP A 349 13.15 15.83 0.01
CA ASP A 349 13.07 14.82 1.07
C ASP A 349 11.71 14.88 1.77
N TYR A 350 10.86 13.87 1.57
CA TYR A 350 9.54 13.80 2.19
C TYR A 350 9.60 13.83 3.73
N THR A 351 10.73 13.44 4.34
CA THR A 351 10.87 13.45 5.79
C THR A 351 10.78 14.88 6.35
N ASN A 352 11.15 15.89 5.57
CA ASN A 352 10.99 17.30 5.98
C ASN A 352 9.50 17.71 6.07
N ALA A 353 8.63 17.14 5.20
CA ALA A 353 7.19 17.35 5.29
C ALA A 353 6.59 16.70 6.54
N LEU A 354 7.21 15.65 7.06
CA LEU A 354 6.73 14.88 8.19
C LEU A 354 7.33 15.30 9.54
N LYS A 355 8.43 16.08 9.59
CA LYS A 355 9.15 16.43 10.82
C LYS A 355 8.41 17.42 11.71
N ASP A 356 8.00 18.55 11.15
CA ASP A 356 7.30 19.58 11.91
C ASP A 356 5.88 19.11 12.24
N LYS A 357 5.40 19.45 13.41
CA LYS A 357 4.10 19.01 13.91
C LYS A 357 3.28 20.19 14.42
N VAL A 358 1.97 20.06 14.26
CA VAL A 358 0.97 20.94 14.86
C VAL A 358 -0.07 20.10 15.59
N ASP A 359 -0.45 20.53 16.80
CA ASP A 359 -1.55 19.91 17.55
C ASP A 359 -2.87 20.52 17.07
N THR A 360 -3.76 19.69 16.54
CA THR A 360 -5.08 20.11 16.07
C THR A 360 -6.04 18.94 15.97
N LYS A 361 -7.34 19.19 15.96
CA LYS A 361 -8.39 18.19 15.79
C LYS A 361 -8.65 17.86 14.33
N VAL A 362 -8.71 18.87 13.48
CA VAL A 362 -8.96 18.71 12.04
C VAL A 362 -7.77 19.25 11.27
N ALA A 363 -7.25 18.44 10.38
CA ALA A 363 -6.06 18.70 9.57
C ALA A 363 -6.32 18.45 8.08
N LEU A 364 -5.27 18.44 7.28
CA LEU A 364 -5.24 17.98 5.88
C LEU A 364 -4.17 16.89 5.74
N MET A 365 -4.12 16.24 4.60
CA MET A 365 -3.05 15.29 4.28
C MET A 365 -1.70 16.01 4.11
N SER A 366 -0.60 15.32 4.43
CA SER A 366 0.76 15.83 4.17
C SER A 366 1.42 14.97 3.08
N ILE A 367 2.38 15.56 2.35
CA ILE A 367 3.26 14.78 1.47
C ILE A 367 3.96 13.72 2.33
N GLY A 368 4.01 12.48 1.82
CA GLY A 368 4.49 11.31 2.56
C GLY A 368 3.40 10.53 3.27
N ASN A 369 2.16 11.02 3.37
CA ASN A 369 1.02 10.20 3.73
C ASN A 369 0.57 9.30 2.56
N ILE A 370 -0.26 8.30 2.86
CA ILE A 370 -0.86 7.42 1.85
C ILE A 370 -2.20 8.03 1.39
N PHE A 371 -2.32 8.30 0.10
CA PHE A 371 -3.52 8.88 -0.52
C PHE A 371 -4.36 7.76 -1.15
N LEU A 372 -5.46 7.38 -0.51
CA LEU A 372 -6.24 6.19 -0.90
C LEU A 372 -7.37 6.47 -1.88
N ASN A 373 -7.74 7.72 -2.13
CA ASN A 373 -8.77 8.07 -3.10
C ASN A 373 -8.18 8.76 -4.33
N PRO A 374 -7.88 8.01 -5.40
CA PRO A 374 -7.28 8.55 -6.63
C PRO A 374 -8.25 9.41 -7.45
N SER A 375 -9.54 9.43 -7.11
CA SER A 375 -10.54 10.27 -7.80
C SER A 375 -10.52 11.73 -7.33
N LEU A 376 -9.92 12.02 -6.17
CA LEU A 376 -9.82 13.37 -5.65
C LEU A 376 -8.61 14.10 -6.23
N HIS A 377 -8.83 15.32 -6.68
CA HIS A 377 -7.81 16.20 -7.22
C HIS A 377 -8.16 17.67 -6.92
N ASN A 378 -7.25 18.61 -7.21
CA ASN A 378 -7.41 20.01 -6.92
C ASN A 378 -7.74 20.30 -5.45
N TYR A 379 -6.99 19.73 -4.52
CA TYR A 379 -7.15 19.98 -3.10
C TYR A 379 -5.80 20.23 -2.38
N PHE A 380 -5.85 20.97 -1.27
CA PHE A 380 -4.67 21.30 -0.49
C PHE A 380 -4.11 20.12 0.30
N THR A 381 -2.77 20.09 0.40
CA THR A 381 -2.05 19.37 1.47
C THR A 381 -1.67 20.33 2.60
N MET A 382 -1.20 19.81 3.75
CA MET A 382 -0.60 20.63 4.82
C MET A 382 0.83 21.04 4.53
N THR A 383 1.45 20.51 3.48
CA THR A 383 2.88 20.65 3.23
C THR A 383 3.18 21.94 2.48
N GLY A 384 3.95 22.83 3.10
CA GLY A 384 4.47 24.03 2.44
C GLY A 384 5.59 23.72 1.46
N GLN A 385 5.81 24.58 0.46
CA GLN A 385 6.98 24.46 -0.41
C GLN A 385 8.26 24.79 0.36
N VAL A 386 8.21 25.84 1.17
CA VAL A 386 9.26 26.24 2.11
C VAL A 386 8.62 26.70 3.41
N SER A 387 9.34 26.63 4.53
CA SER A 387 8.86 27.12 5.82
C SER A 387 8.51 28.63 5.71
N LYS A 388 7.27 28.98 6.11
CA LYS A 388 6.73 30.35 6.06
C LYS A 388 6.74 31.00 4.67
N GLY A 389 6.76 30.20 3.62
CA GLY A 389 6.68 30.67 2.24
C GLY A 389 5.26 31.07 1.82
N THR A 390 5.11 31.38 0.55
CA THR A 390 3.84 31.81 -0.07
C THR A 390 3.19 30.72 -0.93
N MET A 391 3.75 29.50 -0.92
CA MET A 391 3.31 28.35 -1.71
C MET A 391 3.06 27.15 -0.81
N VAL A 392 2.01 26.42 -1.11
CA VAL A 392 1.67 25.15 -0.48
C VAL A 392 1.42 24.12 -1.57
N TYR A 393 1.73 22.86 -1.31
CA TYR A 393 1.49 21.80 -2.28
C TYR A 393 0.02 21.41 -2.35
N VAL A 394 -0.43 21.16 -3.57
CA VAL A 394 -1.77 20.62 -3.90
C VAL A 394 -1.61 19.41 -4.79
N ILE A 395 -2.58 18.51 -4.77
CA ILE A 395 -2.76 17.49 -5.80
C ILE A 395 -3.60 18.14 -6.90
N ASN A 396 -3.09 18.21 -8.13
CA ASN A 396 -3.76 18.86 -9.26
C ASN A 396 -4.67 17.91 -10.07
N GLU A 397 -5.23 18.42 -11.16
CA GLU A 397 -6.08 17.63 -12.08
C GLU A 397 -5.35 16.46 -12.73
N ASP A 398 -4.05 16.62 -13.03
CA ASP A 398 -3.21 15.55 -13.59
C ASP A 398 -2.73 14.55 -12.52
N LYS A 399 -3.32 14.56 -11.33
CA LYS A 399 -2.91 13.71 -10.19
C LYS A 399 -1.43 13.82 -9.84
N LYS A 400 -0.88 15.04 -9.97
CA LYS A 400 0.49 15.38 -9.58
C LYS A 400 0.50 16.34 -8.41
N ILE A 401 1.57 16.29 -7.63
CA ILE A 401 1.79 17.29 -6.58
C ILE A 401 2.56 18.48 -7.17
N TYR A 402 2.02 19.69 -7.00
CA TYR A 402 2.71 20.90 -7.39
C TYR A 402 2.42 22.08 -6.41
N PRO A 403 3.31 23.08 -6.32
CA PRO A 403 3.11 24.21 -5.44
C PRO A 403 2.07 25.20 -6.02
N LYS A 404 1.15 25.65 -5.17
CA LYS A 404 0.12 26.65 -5.47
C LYS A 404 0.20 27.83 -4.49
N GLN A 405 -0.13 29.02 -4.94
CA GLN A 405 -0.18 30.22 -4.10
C GLN A 405 -1.20 30.04 -2.96
N ILE A 406 -0.80 30.38 -1.73
CA ILE A 406 -1.63 30.26 -0.52
C ILE A 406 -2.89 31.12 -0.54
N GLY A 407 -2.88 32.20 -1.30
CA GLY A 407 -4.05 33.09 -1.49
C GLY A 407 -5.08 32.56 -2.48
N SER A 408 -4.75 31.56 -3.31
CA SER A 408 -5.66 30.96 -4.25
C SER A 408 -6.59 29.98 -3.55
N SER A 409 -7.86 29.91 -3.98
CA SER A 409 -8.80 28.93 -3.47
C SER A 409 -8.67 27.59 -4.18
N THR A 410 -8.89 26.48 -3.47
CA THR A 410 -9.01 25.13 -4.02
C THR A 410 -9.88 24.28 -3.10
N ASN A 411 -10.26 23.08 -3.53
CA ASN A 411 -11.09 22.18 -2.75
C ASN A 411 -10.41 21.79 -1.42
N VAL A 412 -11.21 21.37 -0.48
CA VAL A 412 -10.79 20.97 0.87
C VAL A 412 -11.15 19.51 1.10
N VAL A 413 -10.17 18.73 1.52
CA VAL A 413 -10.33 17.33 1.94
C VAL A 413 -9.77 17.20 3.35
N PRO A 414 -10.62 17.30 4.39
CA PRO A 414 -10.17 17.25 5.78
C PRO A 414 -9.75 15.86 6.22
N THR A 415 -8.91 15.83 7.25
CA THR A 415 -8.51 14.64 7.99
C THR A 415 -8.78 14.79 9.48
N ILE A 416 -9.15 13.71 10.14
CA ILE A 416 -9.43 13.64 11.58
C ILE A 416 -8.79 12.40 12.20
N SER A 417 -8.69 12.38 13.53
CA SER A 417 -8.25 11.20 14.30
C SER A 417 -9.33 10.74 15.26
N LEU A 418 -9.56 9.43 15.33
CA LEU A 418 -10.51 8.79 16.24
C LEU A 418 -9.83 7.66 17.01
N ASP A 419 -10.44 7.23 18.12
CA ASP A 419 -10.12 5.95 18.75
C ASP A 419 -10.69 4.81 17.89
N LYS A 420 -9.89 3.81 17.57
CA LYS A 420 -10.34 2.67 16.75
C LYS A 420 -11.45 1.85 17.44
N ASN A 421 -11.51 1.87 18.76
CA ASN A 421 -12.45 1.06 19.53
C ASN A 421 -13.88 1.60 19.52
N ILE A 422 -14.11 2.79 18.96
CA ILE A 422 -15.47 3.34 18.83
C ILE A 422 -16.22 2.82 17.60
N LEU A 423 -15.54 2.09 16.72
CA LEU A 423 -16.11 1.50 15.52
C LEU A 423 -16.69 0.12 15.87
N THR A 424 -18.01 0.00 15.89
CA THR A 424 -18.69 -1.18 16.43
C THR A 424 -19.60 -1.90 15.44
N LYS A 425 -19.98 -1.27 14.33
CA LYS A 425 -20.88 -1.81 13.29
C LYS A 425 -20.23 -1.77 11.92
N GLY A 426 -20.72 -2.60 11.00
CA GLY A 426 -20.20 -2.67 9.64
C GLY A 426 -18.99 -3.61 9.52
N ASN A 427 -18.46 -3.72 8.30
CA ASN A 427 -17.27 -4.52 7.98
C ASN A 427 -16.17 -3.71 7.26
N GLY A 428 -16.32 -2.38 7.18
CA GLY A 428 -15.32 -1.48 6.60
C GLY A 428 -15.31 -1.40 5.08
N THR A 429 -16.21 -2.12 4.38
CA THR A 429 -16.36 -1.96 2.92
C THR A 429 -17.16 -0.69 2.59
N ILE A 430 -17.09 -0.22 1.34
CA ILE A 430 -17.88 0.95 0.90
C ILE A 430 -19.40 0.71 1.02
N ASN A 431 -19.86 -0.53 0.87
CA ASN A 431 -21.27 -0.91 0.97
C ASN A 431 -21.72 -1.19 2.41
N SER A 432 -20.79 -1.40 3.33
CA SER A 432 -21.02 -1.65 4.76
C SER A 432 -19.89 -1.00 5.57
N PRO A 433 -19.77 0.34 5.55
CA PRO A 433 -18.72 1.05 6.26
C PRO A 433 -18.83 0.81 7.78
N PHE A 434 -17.73 0.96 8.48
CA PHE A 434 -17.78 1.00 9.93
C PHE A 434 -18.59 2.21 10.41
N GLU A 435 -19.34 2.05 11.49
CA GLU A 435 -20.12 3.10 12.15
C GLU A 435 -19.78 3.14 13.64
N MET A 436 -19.93 4.30 14.23
CA MET A 436 -19.88 4.49 15.69
C MET A 436 -21.22 4.11 16.33
N GLU A 437 -21.19 3.66 17.58
CA GLU A 437 -22.38 3.62 18.43
C GLU A 437 -22.82 5.00 18.88
#